data_530633160897a84ada967d2719f40e9b
#
_entry.id   530633160897a84ada967d2719f40e9b
#
_cell.length_a   1.000
_cell.length_b   1.000
_cell.length_c   1.000
_cell.angle_alpha   90.00
_cell.angle_beta   90.00
_cell.angle_gamma   90.00
#
_symmetry.space_group_name_H-M   'P 1'
#
loop_
_entity.id
_entity.type
_entity.pdbx_description
1 polymer ?
#
loop_
_entity_poly.entity_id
_entity_poly.type
_entity_poly.pdbx_seq_one_letter_code
_entity_poly.pdbx_strand_id
1 'polypeptide(L)'
;MTKKPYTTWQVGKEEYKLKLTTSAVCKLEENLGVNIVKIFNFNDDFPLPPLKTMLYVLHGAITKYQHGLKFDDVMNIFDEYLDEGHDQMDLLMEVLIPLMQDSGFIPKEEKKAEKVKVLKQ
;
A
#
# COMPACT_ATOMS: atom_id res chain seq x y z
N MET A 1 3.82 -12.60 19.58
CA MET A 1 4.52 -12.40 18.31
C MET A 1 4.59 -10.94 17.94
N THR A 2 5.78 -10.45 17.76
CA THR A 2 5.98 -9.04 17.47
C THR A 2 5.67 -8.75 15.99
N LYS A 3 4.78 -7.81 15.80
CA LYS A 3 4.44 -7.32 14.48
C LYS A 3 5.53 -6.36 14.01
N LYS A 4 5.98 -6.49 12.78
CA LYS A 4 6.92 -5.54 12.22
C LYS A 4 6.29 -4.15 12.19
N PRO A 5 7.04 -3.11 12.58
CA PRO A 5 6.48 -1.75 12.54
C PRO A 5 6.40 -1.16 11.13
N TYR A 6 6.82 -1.91 10.13
CA TYR A 6 6.87 -1.43 8.75
C TYR A 6 6.70 -2.59 7.78
N THR A 7 6.35 -2.23 6.54
CA THR A 7 6.32 -3.16 5.42
C THR A 7 7.56 -2.89 4.57
N THR A 8 8.11 -3.91 3.94
CA THR A 8 9.29 -3.72 3.09
C THR A 8 8.94 -3.80 1.62
N TRP A 9 9.64 -3.01 0.83
CA TRP A 9 9.53 -3.03 -0.63
C TRP A 9 10.95 -3.21 -1.18
N GLN A 10 11.22 -4.37 -1.73
CA GLN A 10 12.53 -4.69 -2.27
C GLN A 10 12.57 -4.33 -3.75
N VAL A 11 13.46 -3.44 -4.14
CA VAL A 11 13.65 -3.06 -5.53
C VAL A 11 15.16 -3.05 -5.80
N GLY A 12 15.60 -3.96 -6.65
CA GLY A 12 17.03 -4.14 -6.90
C GLY A 12 17.73 -4.52 -5.61
N LYS A 13 18.78 -3.80 -5.28
CA LYS A 13 19.55 -4.02 -4.06
C LYS A 13 19.04 -3.22 -2.88
N GLU A 14 18.07 -2.35 -3.13
CA GLU A 14 17.54 -1.48 -2.08
C GLU A 14 16.29 -2.08 -1.44
N GLU A 15 16.22 -1.94 -0.14
CA GLU A 15 15.03 -2.32 0.63
C GLU A 15 14.43 -1.05 1.22
N TYR A 16 13.21 -0.73 0.80
CA TYR A 16 12.52 0.45 1.30
C TYR A 16 11.56 0.06 2.40
N LYS A 17 11.57 0.81 3.48
CA LYS A 17 10.62 0.62 4.58
C LYS A 17 9.42 1.52 4.36
N LEU A 18 8.24 0.96 4.53
CA LEU A 18 6.99 1.64 4.28
C LEU A 18 6.11 1.57 5.52
N LYS A 19 5.48 2.69 5.85
CA LYS A 19 4.48 2.70 6.90
C LYS A 19 3.51 3.86 6.64
N LEU A 20 2.22 3.56 6.67
CA LEU A 20 1.19 4.59 6.59
C LEU A 20 0.83 5.02 8.01
N THR A 21 1.24 6.23 8.36
CA THR A 21 0.83 6.82 9.63
C THR A 21 -0.56 7.42 9.48
N THR A 22 -1.23 7.66 10.58
CA THR A 22 -2.54 8.32 10.55
C THR A 22 -2.47 9.65 9.83
N SER A 23 -1.43 10.42 10.11
CA SER A 23 -1.24 11.72 9.45
C SER A 23 -1.11 11.57 7.93
N ALA A 24 -0.33 10.57 7.48
CA ALA A 24 -0.16 10.33 6.06
C ALA A 24 -1.47 9.93 5.40
N VAL A 25 -2.25 9.06 6.06
CA VAL A 25 -3.54 8.63 5.53
C VAL A 25 -4.50 9.80 5.42
N CYS A 26 -4.57 10.66 6.44
CA CYS A 26 -5.45 11.82 6.40
C CYS A 26 -5.09 12.76 5.24
N LYS A 27 -3.79 12.97 5.02
CA LYS A 27 -3.34 13.81 3.91
C LYS A 27 -3.67 13.17 2.56
N LEU A 28 -3.51 11.85 2.45
CA LEU A 28 -3.83 11.14 1.23
C LEU A 28 -5.31 11.24 0.90
N GLU A 29 -6.17 11.04 1.90
CA GLU A 29 -7.60 11.14 1.70
C GLU A 29 -8.02 12.54 1.28
N GLU A 30 -7.40 13.55 1.89
CA GLU A 30 -7.67 14.93 1.53
C GLU A 30 -7.25 15.22 0.08
N ASN A 31 -6.05 14.77 -0.30
CA ASN A 31 -5.52 15.02 -1.64
C ASN A 31 -6.23 14.23 -2.72
N LEU A 32 -6.62 12.99 -2.41
CA LEU A 32 -7.26 12.11 -3.38
C LEU A 32 -8.78 12.25 -3.39
N GLY A 33 -9.35 12.82 -2.34
CA GLY A 33 -10.79 12.99 -2.23
C GLY A 33 -11.57 11.70 -2.05
N VAL A 34 -10.92 10.64 -1.57
CA VAL A 34 -11.57 9.35 -1.37
C VAL A 34 -11.08 8.69 -0.09
N ASN A 35 -11.88 7.76 0.42
CA ASN A 35 -11.52 6.96 1.59
C ASN A 35 -10.46 5.95 1.18
N ILE A 36 -9.34 5.90 1.94
CA ILE A 36 -8.22 5.05 1.57
C ILE A 36 -8.58 3.55 1.60
N VAL A 37 -9.42 3.16 2.54
CA VAL A 37 -9.87 1.76 2.62
C VAL A 37 -10.66 1.38 1.37
N LYS A 38 -11.45 2.33 0.87
CA LYS A 38 -12.27 2.11 -0.32
C LYS A 38 -11.42 1.94 -1.58
N ILE A 39 -10.26 2.61 -1.65
CA ILE A 39 -9.35 2.47 -2.78
C ILE A 39 -8.94 1.01 -2.96
N PHE A 40 -8.74 0.30 -1.86
CA PHE A 40 -8.26 -1.08 -1.88
C PHE A 40 -9.37 -2.10 -1.65
N ASN A 41 -10.62 -1.66 -1.77
CA ASN A 41 -11.76 -2.55 -1.64
C ASN A 41 -12.09 -3.11 -3.02
N PHE A 42 -11.74 -4.38 -3.23
CA PHE A 42 -11.92 -5.03 -4.52
C PHE A 42 -13.39 -5.27 -4.82
N ASN A 43 -13.77 -4.95 -6.05
CA ASN A 43 -15.03 -5.45 -6.58
C ASN A 43 -14.70 -6.12 -7.92
N ASP A 44 -15.68 -6.81 -8.48
CA ASP A 44 -15.49 -7.64 -9.65
C ASP A 44 -15.13 -6.83 -10.90
N ASP A 45 -15.52 -5.57 -10.94
CA ASP A 45 -15.36 -4.74 -12.13
C ASP A 45 -13.97 -4.12 -12.25
N PHE A 46 -13.38 -3.66 -11.14
CA PHE A 46 -12.09 -2.99 -11.16
C PHE A 46 -11.26 -3.36 -9.96
N PRO A 47 -10.45 -4.42 -10.07
CA PRO A 47 -9.62 -4.84 -8.93
C PRO A 47 -8.42 -3.91 -8.68
N LEU A 48 -7.98 -3.13 -9.69
CA LEU A 48 -6.81 -2.28 -9.52
C LEU A 48 -7.18 -0.81 -9.37
N PRO A 49 -6.65 -0.13 -8.34
CA PRO A 49 -6.74 1.32 -8.28
C PRO A 49 -5.92 1.94 -9.41
N PRO A 50 -6.18 3.20 -9.76
CA PRO A 50 -5.31 3.88 -10.73
C PRO A 50 -3.86 3.88 -10.26
N LEU A 51 -2.94 3.74 -11.20
CA LEU A 51 -1.51 3.68 -10.87
C LEU A 51 -1.06 4.91 -10.07
N LYS A 52 -1.49 6.09 -10.49
CA LYS A 52 -1.10 7.32 -9.81
C LYS A 52 -1.53 7.29 -8.34
N THR A 53 -2.73 6.78 -8.07
CA THR A 53 -3.23 6.62 -6.70
C THR A 53 -2.33 5.68 -5.91
N MET A 54 -1.97 4.55 -6.51
CA MET A 54 -1.08 3.58 -5.86
C MET A 54 0.26 4.21 -5.52
N LEU A 55 0.81 5.00 -6.43
CA LEU A 55 2.10 5.66 -6.22
C LEU A 55 2.02 6.76 -5.16
N TYR A 56 0.89 7.46 -5.07
CA TYR A 56 0.69 8.43 -3.98
C TYR A 56 0.70 7.74 -2.62
N VAL A 57 0.07 6.57 -2.54
CA VAL A 57 0.06 5.80 -1.28
C VAL A 57 1.49 5.38 -0.93
N LEU A 58 2.25 4.88 -1.92
CA LEU A 58 3.65 4.51 -1.71
C LEU A 58 4.47 5.70 -1.23
N HIS A 59 4.30 6.84 -1.86
CA HIS A 59 5.05 8.04 -1.48
C HIS A 59 4.75 8.43 -0.03
N GLY A 60 3.47 8.44 0.33
CA GLY A 60 3.09 8.74 1.72
C GLY A 60 3.69 7.77 2.71
N ALA A 61 3.81 6.50 2.34
CA ALA A 61 4.33 5.47 3.22
C ALA A 61 5.86 5.50 3.33
N ILE A 62 6.54 5.75 2.22
CA ILE A 62 8.01 5.72 2.19
C ILE A 62 8.62 6.91 2.92
N THR A 63 7.93 8.04 2.92
CA THR A 63 8.46 9.25 3.55
C THR A 63 8.54 9.16 5.06
N LYS A 64 7.89 8.17 5.69
CA LYS A 64 8.05 7.94 7.12
C LYS A 64 9.51 7.66 7.47
N TYR A 65 10.22 6.94 6.62
CA TYR A 65 11.61 6.52 6.86
C TYR A 65 12.62 7.22 5.96
N GLN A 66 12.17 7.82 4.85
CA GLN A 66 13.04 8.55 3.94
C GLN A 66 12.40 9.89 3.59
N HIS A 67 12.66 10.85 4.44
CA HIS A 67 11.98 12.15 4.41
C HIS A 67 12.23 12.98 3.16
N GLY A 68 13.30 12.79 2.46
CA GLY A 68 13.64 13.62 1.31
C GLY A 68 13.12 13.12 -0.03
N LEU A 69 12.44 11.98 -0.05
CA LEU A 69 11.98 11.40 -1.30
C LEU A 69 10.78 12.18 -1.88
N LYS A 70 10.92 12.53 -3.14
CA LYS A 70 9.85 13.20 -3.88
C LYS A 70 9.03 12.18 -4.65
N PHE A 71 7.86 12.61 -5.12
CA PHE A 71 6.99 11.74 -5.91
C PHE A 71 7.71 11.23 -7.16
N ASP A 72 8.51 12.09 -7.82
CA ASP A 72 9.29 11.68 -8.99
C ASP A 72 10.25 10.55 -8.65
N ASP A 73 10.83 10.57 -7.46
CA ASP A 73 11.73 9.50 -7.02
C ASP A 73 10.98 8.17 -6.90
N VAL A 74 9.76 8.22 -6.38
CA VAL A 74 8.93 7.01 -6.26
C VAL A 74 8.59 6.46 -7.65
N MET A 75 8.31 7.32 -8.60
CA MET A 75 8.05 6.87 -9.97
C MET A 75 9.26 6.18 -10.57
N ASN A 76 10.46 6.72 -10.31
CA ASN A 76 11.70 6.11 -10.80
C ASN A 76 11.95 4.75 -10.14
N ILE A 77 11.66 4.63 -8.85
CA ILE A 77 11.79 3.35 -8.14
C ILE A 77 10.82 2.34 -8.74
N PHE A 78 9.60 2.77 -9.04
CA PHE A 78 8.60 1.89 -9.64
C PHE A 78 9.04 1.42 -11.03
N ASP A 79 9.65 2.31 -11.83
CA ASP A 79 10.20 1.91 -13.13
C ASP A 79 11.25 0.80 -12.97
N GLU A 80 12.12 0.92 -11.98
CA GLU A 80 13.11 -0.09 -11.69
C GLU A 80 12.45 -1.41 -11.28
N TYR A 81 11.39 -1.33 -10.48
CA TYR A 81 10.61 -2.50 -10.07
C TYR A 81 10.02 -3.22 -11.29
N LEU A 82 9.48 -2.46 -12.24
CA LEU A 82 8.97 -3.03 -13.49
C LEU A 82 10.08 -3.68 -14.31
N ASP A 83 11.24 -3.05 -14.35
CA ASP A 83 12.38 -3.59 -15.10
C ASP A 83 12.86 -4.93 -14.55
N GLU A 84 12.57 -5.20 -13.27
CA GLU A 84 12.90 -6.47 -12.64
C GLU A 84 11.90 -7.58 -12.96
N GLY A 85 10.87 -7.27 -13.72
CA GLY A 85 9.87 -8.26 -14.12
C GLY A 85 8.59 -8.25 -13.31
N HIS A 86 8.44 -7.27 -12.41
CA HIS A 86 7.20 -7.11 -11.66
C HIS A 86 6.20 -6.28 -12.45
N ASP A 87 4.94 -6.33 -12.02
CA ASP A 87 3.88 -5.55 -12.65
C ASP A 87 3.05 -4.80 -11.62
N GLN A 88 2.06 -4.07 -12.10
CA GLN A 88 1.21 -3.26 -11.24
C GLN A 88 0.40 -4.13 -10.26
N MET A 89 -0.02 -5.31 -10.69
CA MET A 89 -0.75 -6.23 -9.80
C MET A 89 0.16 -6.73 -8.69
N ASP A 90 1.44 -6.99 -9.00
CA ASP A 90 2.42 -7.39 -7.98
C ASP A 90 2.55 -6.30 -6.92
N LEU A 91 2.63 -5.04 -7.36
CA LEU A 91 2.72 -3.93 -6.42
C LEU A 91 1.50 -3.90 -5.49
N LEU A 92 0.33 -4.09 -6.05
CA LEU A 92 -0.90 -4.09 -5.27
C LEU A 92 -0.91 -5.24 -4.25
N MET A 93 -0.70 -6.46 -4.73
CA MET A 93 -0.89 -7.65 -3.91
C MET A 93 0.25 -7.90 -2.94
N GLU A 94 1.47 -7.60 -3.33
CA GLU A 94 2.64 -7.93 -2.53
C GLU A 94 3.15 -6.78 -1.68
N VAL A 95 2.80 -5.56 -2.03
CA VAL A 95 3.31 -4.37 -1.33
C VAL A 95 2.20 -3.56 -0.68
N LEU A 96 1.24 -3.09 -1.47
CA LEU A 96 0.23 -2.16 -0.96
C LEU A 96 -0.78 -2.82 -0.03
N ILE A 97 -1.28 -4.00 -0.37
CA ILE A 97 -2.22 -4.70 0.52
C ILE A 97 -1.53 -5.03 1.84
N PRO A 98 -0.33 -5.65 1.84
CA PRO A 98 0.37 -5.87 3.12
C PRO A 98 0.65 -4.57 3.88
N LEU A 99 0.97 -3.48 3.17
CA LEU A 99 1.20 -2.18 3.79
C LEU A 99 -0.05 -1.71 4.54
N MET A 100 -1.21 -1.81 3.90
CA MET A 100 -2.47 -1.42 4.53
C MET A 100 -2.80 -2.29 5.73
N GLN A 101 -2.50 -3.59 5.64
CA GLN A 101 -2.72 -4.53 6.73
C GLN A 101 -1.77 -4.25 7.89
N ASP A 102 -0.48 -4.11 7.60
CA ASP A 102 0.54 -3.88 8.63
C ASP A 102 0.35 -2.53 9.31
N SER A 103 -0.13 -1.54 8.57
CA SER A 103 -0.39 -0.20 9.12
C SER A 103 -1.71 -0.12 9.86
N GLY A 104 -2.55 -1.15 9.76
CA GLY A 104 -3.77 -1.24 10.55
C GLY A 104 -5.04 -0.70 9.89
N PHE A 105 -5.01 -0.43 8.58
CA PHE A 105 -6.15 0.19 7.89
C PHE A 105 -7.09 -0.79 7.23
N ILE A 106 -6.62 -2.01 6.97
CA ILE A 106 -7.49 -3.11 6.55
C ILE A 106 -7.15 -4.35 7.37
N PRO A 107 -8.10 -5.28 7.53
CA PRO A 107 -7.84 -6.45 8.35
C PRO A 107 -6.88 -7.41 7.65
N LYS A 108 -6.15 -8.16 8.45
CA LYS A 108 -5.35 -9.27 7.93
C LYS A 108 -6.30 -10.36 7.48
N GLU A 109 -5.80 -11.25 6.62
CA GLU A 109 -6.64 -12.24 5.98
C GLU A 109 -7.42 -13.09 6.96
N GLU A 110 -6.80 -13.49 8.08
CA GLU A 110 -7.47 -14.29 9.10
C GLU A 110 -8.68 -13.58 9.69
N LYS A 111 -8.52 -12.30 10.05
CA LYS A 111 -9.63 -11.50 10.57
C LYS A 111 -10.71 -11.30 9.55
N LYS A 112 -10.32 -11.15 8.28
CA LYS A 112 -11.26 -10.98 7.20
C LYS A 112 -12.12 -12.22 7.03
N ALA A 113 -11.50 -13.41 7.10
CA ALA A 113 -12.21 -14.66 7.00
C ALA A 113 -13.19 -14.84 8.17
N GLU A 114 -12.77 -14.50 9.38
CA GLU A 114 -13.63 -14.56 10.55
C GLU A 114 -14.85 -13.66 10.42
N LYS A 115 -14.64 -12.43 9.93
CA LYS A 115 -15.74 -11.48 9.73
C LYS A 115 -16.72 -12.00 8.70
N VAL A 116 -16.22 -12.60 7.62
CA VAL A 116 -17.08 -13.17 6.59
C VAL A 116 -17.91 -14.32 7.17
N LYS A 117 -17.30 -15.18 7.99
CA LYS A 117 -18.03 -16.28 8.64
C LYS A 117 -19.15 -15.77 9.52
N VAL A 118 -18.88 -14.74 10.31
CA VAL A 118 -19.89 -14.13 11.18
C VAL A 118 -21.05 -13.59 10.36
N LEU A 119 -20.73 -12.90 9.26
CA LEU A 119 -21.77 -12.29 8.42
C LEU A 119 -22.64 -13.32 7.72
N LYS A 120 -22.13 -14.53 7.47
CA LYS A 120 -22.88 -15.59 6.79
C LYS A 120 -23.81 -16.37 7.73
N GLN A 121 -23.63 -16.19 8.99
CA GLN A 121 -24.51 -16.79 9.98
C GLN A 121 -25.72 -15.89 10.25
#